data_8a91980d7a02a0b478bb2f2411282aa5
#
_entry.id   8a91980d7a02a0b478bb2f2411282aa5
#
_cell.length_a   1.000
_cell.length_b   1.000
_cell.length_c   1.000
_cell.angle_alpha   90.00
_cell.angle_beta   90.00
_cell.angle_gamma   90.00
#
_symmetry.space_group_name_H-M   'P 1'
#
loop_
_entity.id
_entity.type
_entity.pdbx_description
1 polymer ?
#
loop_
_entity_poly.entity_id
_entity_poly.type
_entity_poly.pdbx_seq_one_letter_code
_entity_poly.pdbx_strand_id
1 'polypeptide(L)'
;MANLRGHGTLELDVRDRASSWLLRFAPWTNKAWTTINGVIYPPLALSAEQVAAHGSRYDSTLAHEAVHVRQQARLSWPLFLLLYVLLPIPFLAPARAWFEAEAYAHEAEHYGRSADACVDAICSRLYVYPAPRWLVWWMMARFMQ
;
A
#
# COMPACT_ATOMS: atom_id res chain seq x y z
N MET A 1 8.69 -9.37 15.65
CA MET A 1 7.35 -9.60 15.04
C MET A 1 6.35 -8.86 15.90
N ALA A 2 5.72 -7.85 15.36
CA ALA A 2 4.64 -7.15 16.05
C ALA A 2 3.33 -7.54 15.37
N ASN A 3 2.42 -8.09 16.16
CA ASN A 3 1.10 -8.51 15.71
C ASN A 3 0.12 -7.39 16.08
N LEU A 4 -0.33 -6.63 15.08
CA LEU A 4 -1.22 -5.48 15.29
C LEU A 4 -2.65 -5.87 14.91
N ARG A 5 -3.59 -5.64 15.83
CA ARG A 5 -5.03 -5.81 15.56
C ARG A 5 -5.53 -4.56 14.86
N GLY A 6 -5.72 -4.64 13.54
CA GLY A 6 -6.41 -3.60 12.77
C GLY A 6 -7.93 -3.67 12.92
N HIS A 7 -8.63 -2.60 12.60
CA HIS A 7 -10.09 -2.58 12.57
C HIS A 7 -10.63 -3.71 11.67
N GLY A 8 -11.32 -4.68 12.30
CA GLY A 8 -11.91 -5.84 11.62
C GLY A 8 -10.99 -7.05 11.57
N THR A 9 -10.63 -7.64 12.71
CA THR A 9 -10.07 -9.01 12.89
C THR A 9 -8.92 -9.48 11.99
N LEU A 10 -8.33 -8.64 11.16
CA LEU A 10 -7.13 -9.01 10.42
C LEU A 10 -5.91 -8.76 11.31
N GLU A 11 -5.24 -9.84 11.68
CA GLU A 11 -3.97 -9.79 12.39
C GLU A 11 -2.88 -9.39 11.39
N LEU A 12 -2.36 -8.16 11.51
CA LEU A 12 -1.34 -7.65 10.58
C LEU A 12 0.05 -8.11 11.02
N ASP A 13 0.76 -8.79 10.12
CA ASP A 13 2.15 -9.19 10.33
C ASP A 13 3.07 -8.04 9.88
N VAL A 14 3.64 -7.32 10.85
CA VAL A 14 4.60 -6.24 10.61
C VAL A 14 5.99 -6.71 10.98
N ARG A 15 6.94 -6.62 10.06
CA ARG A 15 8.33 -7.04 10.25
C ARG A 15 9.32 -5.96 9.87
N ASP A 16 10.49 -6.01 10.49
CA ASP A 16 11.59 -5.13 10.09
C ASP A 16 11.99 -5.37 8.64
N ARG A 17 12.21 -4.28 7.93
CA ARG A 17 12.59 -4.31 6.52
C ARG A 17 13.84 -5.15 6.26
N ALA A 18 14.81 -5.13 7.18
CA ALA A 18 16.04 -5.91 7.11
C ALA A 18 15.81 -7.44 7.08
N SER A 19 14.63 -7.91 7.54
CA SER A 19 14.28 -9.34 7.52
C SER A 19 13.88 -9.84 6.12
N SER A 20 13.56 -8.95 5.19
CA SER A 20 13.19 -9.32 3.82
C SER A 20 14.40 -9.32 2.89
N TRP A 21 14.76 -10.48 2.37
CA TRP A 21 15.83 -10.60 1.38
C TRP A 21 15.50 -9.90 0.06
N LEU A 22 14.20 -9.87 -0.35
CA LEU A 22 13.75 -9.18 -1.55
C LEU A 22 13.97 -7.67 -1.47
N LEU A 23 13.71 -7.07 -0.31
CA LEU A 23 13.84 -5.62 -0.14
C LEU A 23 15.30 -5.14 -0.11
N ARG A 24 16.26 -6.03 0.07
CA ARG A 24 17.70 -5.72 -0.08
C ARG A 24 18.04 -5.35 -1.52
N PHE A 25 17.33 -5.89 -2.50
CA PHE A 25 17.51 -5.58 -3.92
C PHE A 25 16.65 -4.40 -4.42
N ALA A 26 15.84 -3.79 -3.55
CA ALA A 26 14.97 -2.68 -3.88
C ALA A 26 15.22 -1.44 -3.01
N PRO A 27 16.46 -0.86 -2.99
CA PRO A 27 16.82 0.24 -2.09
C PRO A 27 16.01 1.52 -2.35
N TRP A 28 15.46 1.70 -3.55
CA TRP A 28 14.59 2.83 -3.87
C TRP A 28 13.29 2.84 -3.06
N THR A 29 12.88 1.69 -2.50
CA THR A 29 11.68 1.58 -1.65
C THR A 29 11.97 1.86 -0.18
N ASN A 30 13.21 2.19 0.23
CA ASN A 30 13.60 2.35 1.65
C ASN A 30 12.82 3.42 2.41
N LYS A 31 12.23 4.39 1.72
CA LYS A 31 11.41 5.46 2.32
C LYS A 31 9.91 5.16 2.30
N ALA A 32 9.48 4.05 1.69
CA ALA A 32 8.07 3.70 1.53
C ALA A 32 7.68 2.51 2.40
N TRP A 33 6.43 2.47 2.81
CA TRP A 33 5.79 1.26 3.31
C TRP A 33 5.69 0.27 2.15
N THR A 34 5.80 -1.01 2.44
CA THR A 34 5.84 -2.03 1.39
C THR A 34 5.21 -3.31 1.90
N THR A 35 4.22 -3.83 1.19
CA THR A 35 3.56 -5.10 1.53
C THR A 35 3.98 -6.19 0.55
N ILE A 36 4.55 -7.28 1.06
CA ILE A 36 4.99 -8.43 0.27
C ILE A 36 4.54 -9.73 0.95
N ASN A 37 3.83 -10.56 0.23
CA ASN A 37 3.36 -11.88 0.70
C ASN A 37 2.62 -11.80 2.04
N GLY A 38 1.72 -10.81 2.17
CA GLY A 38 0.93 -10.60 3.37
C GLY A 38 1.68 -9.98 4.56
N VAL A 39 2.97 -9.66 4.41
CA VAL A 39 3.80 -9.02 5.44
C VAL A 39 4.01 -7.56 5.11
N ILE A 40 3.81 -6.69 6.09
CA ILE A 40 4.02 -5.25 5.98
C ILE A 40 5.42 -4.89 6.48
N TYR A 41 6.16 -4.16 5.67
CA TYR A 41 7.50 -3.66 5.98
C TYR A 41 7.48 -2.13 6.05
N PRO A 42 7.73 -1.54 7.22
CA PRO A 42 7.84 -0.09 7.35
C PRO A 42 9.08 0.45 6.62
N PRO A 43 9.16 1.78 6.41
CA PRO A 43 10.39 2.43 5.95
C PRO A 43 11.60 2.03 6.78
N LEU A 44 12.79 2.02 6.17
CA LEU A 44 14.03 1.56 6.83
C LEU A 44 14.35 2.31 8.14
N ALA A 45 13.89 3.55 8.27
CA ALA A 45 14.08 4.36 9.47
C ALA A 45 13.16 3.97 10.64
N LEU A 46 12.20 3.05 10.44
CA LEU A 46 11.24 2.61 11.45
C LEU A 46 11.40 1.11 11.71
N SER A 47 11.42 0.72 12.98
CA SER A 47 11.33 -0.70 13.34
C SER A 47 9.87 -1.15 13.51
N ALA A 48 9.63 -2.46 13.39
CA ALA A 48 8.32 -3.05 13.68
C ALA A 48 7.89 -2.80 15.13
N GLU A 49 8.84 -2.76 16.07
CA GLU A 49 8.60 -2.45 17.47
C GLU A 49 8.14 -1.01 17.67
N GLN A 50 8.77 -0.04 16.98
CA GLN A 50 8.34 1.37 17.00
C GLN A 50 6.94 1.55 16.43
N VAL A 51 6.60 0.82 15.36
CA VAL A 51 5.25 0.82 14.79
C VAL A 51 4.25 0.26 15.80
N ALA A 52 4.57 -0.83 16.49
CA ALA A 52 3.70 -1.42 17.50
C ALA A 52 3.50 -0.48 18.71
N ALA A 53 4.57 0.17 19.18
CA ALA A 53 4.51 1.09 20.31
C ALA A 53 3.68 2.36 20.02
N HIS A 54 3.61 2.78 18.76
CA HIS A 54 2.95 4.03 18.34
C HIS A 54 1.84 3.74 17.31
N GLY A 55 1.12 2.63 17.45
CA GLY A 55 0.14 2.12 16.48
C GLY A 55 -0.84 3.18 16.00
N SER A 56 -1.45 3.95 16.92
CA SER A 56 -2.42 4.99 16.58
C SER A 56 -1.90 6.06 15.61
N ARG A 57 -0.60 6.33 15.62
CA ARG A 57 0.04 7.26 14.67
C ARG A 57 0.07 6.73 13.24
N TYR A 58 0.07 5.42 13.09
CA TYR A 58 0.20 4.74 11.81
C TYR A 58 -1.08 4.05 11.36
N ASP A 59 -2.19 4.21 12.09
CA ASP A 59 -3.44 3.49 11.83
C ASP A 59 -3.93 3.65 10.39
N SER A 60 -3.92 4.87 9.85
CA SER A 60 -4.35 5.10 8.46
C SER A 60 -3.43 4.40 7.45
N THR A 61 -2.12 4.47 7.67
CA THR A 61 -1.14 3.81 6.80
C THR A 61 -1.24 2.29 6.91
N LEU A 62 -1.41 1.76 8.12
CA LEU A 62 -1.58 0.32 8.34
C LEU A 62 -2.88 -0.19 7.72
N ALA A 63 -3.95 0.60 7.76
CA ALA A 63 -5.20 0.29 7.09
C ALA A 63 -5.04 0.26 5.57
N HIS A 64 -4.29 1.20 5.00
CA HIS A 64 -3.91 1.22 3.59
C HIS A 64 -3.12 -0.04 3.21
N GLU A 65 -2.07 -0.39 3.95
CA GLU A 65 -1.27 -1.59 3.72
C GLU A 65 -2.08 -2.89 3.90
N ALA A 66 -3.06 -2.90 4.82
CA ALA A 66 -3.97 -4.02 5.01
C ALA A 66 -4.85 -4.28 3.77
N VAL A 67 -5.18 -3.25 2.99
CA VAL A 67 -5.84 -3.44 1.69
C VAL A 67 -4.91 -4.20 0.74
N HIS A 68 -3.63 -3.84 0.67
CA HIS A 68 -2.65 -4.58 -0.16
C HIS A 68 -2.47 -6.03 0.29
N VAL A 69 -2.52 -6.31 1.60
CA VAL A 69 -2.54 -7.70 2.12
C VAL A 69 -3.74 -8.46 1.54
N ARG A 70 -4.95 -7.87 1.59
CA ARG A 70 -6.17 -8.49 1.04
C ARG A 70 -6.09 -8.68 -0.48
N GLN A 71 -5.55 -7.70 -1.22
CA GLN A 71 -5.36 -7.80 -2.66
C GLN A 71 -4.41 -8.94 -3.03
N GLN A 72 -3.30 -9.09 -2.29
CA GLN A 72 -2.36 -10.20 -2.48
C GLN A 72 -2.97 -11.56 -2.16
N ALA A 73 -3.84 -11.65 -1.15
CA ALA A 73 -4.56 -12.87 -0.83
C ALA A 73 -5.57 -13.26 -1.93
N ARG A 74 -6.22 -12.27 -2.57
CA ARG A 74 -7.18 -12.51 -3.69
C ARG A 74 -6.50 -12.95 -4.98
N LEU A 75 -5.34 -12.36 -5.31
CA LEU A 75 -4.66 -12.53 -6.60
C LEU A 75 -3.51 -13.53 -6.56
N SER A 76 -3.10 -14.00 -5.41
CA SER A 76 -1.76 -14.52 -5.08
C SER A 76 -0.68 -13.42 -5.15
N TRP A 77 0.28 -13.48 -4.21
CA TRP A 77 1.33 -12.46 -4.13
C TRP A 77 2.24 -12.37 -5.37
N PRO A 78 2.57 -13.46 -6.09
CA PRO A 78 3.40 -13.37 -7.30
C PRO A 78 2.68 -12.64 -8.43
N LEU A 79 1.37 -12.92 -8.61
CA LEU A 79 0.58 -12.23 -9.63
C LEU A 79 0.37 -10.76 -9.28
N PHE A 80 0.11 -10.44 -8.00
CA PHE A 80 0.04 -9.06 -7.53
C PHE A 80 1.35 -8.32 -7.80
N LEU A 81 2.51 -8.94 -7.46
CA LEU A 81 3.82 -8.35 -7.69
C LEU A 81 4.10 -8.12 -9.18
N LEU A 82 3.72 -9.07 -10.03
CA LEU A 82 3.81 -8.93 -11.47
C LEU A 82 3.02 -7.71 -11.97
N LEU A 83 1.77 -7.59 -11.57
CA LEU A 83 0.87 -6.51 -12.00
C LEU A 83 1.27 -5.15 -11.40
N TYR A 84 1.82 -5.15 -10.18
CA TYR A 84 2.13 -3.94 -9.44
C TYR A 84 3.52 -3.38 -9.74
N VAL A 85 4.54 -4.24 -9.88
CA VAL A 85 5.95 -3.82 -9.93
C VAL A 85 6.61 -4.12 -11.27
N LEU A 86 6.40 -5.34 -11.81
CA LEU A 86 7.24 -5.86 -12.90
C LEU A 86 6.75 -5.46 -14.30
N LEU A 87 5.56 -4.90 -14.40
CA LEU A 87 5.05 -4.43 -15.69
C LEU A 87 5.06 -2.89 -15.74
N PRO A 88 6.25 -2.26 -15.91
CA PRO A 88 6.33 -0.83 -16.18
C PRO A 88 5.91 -0.51 -17.62
N ILE A 89 4.96 -1.28 -18.15
CA ILE A 89 4.41 -1.02 -19.48
C ILE A 89 3.32 0.04 -19.32
N PRO A 90 3.29 1.09 -20.18
CA PRO A 90 2.30 2.17 -20.09
C PRO A 90 0.85 1.71 -20.00
N PHE A 91 0.55 0.51 -20.53
CA PHE A 91 -0.77 -0.11 -20.50
C PHE A 91 -1.14 -0.75 -19.15
N LEU A 92 -0.19 -0.95 -18.23
CA LEU A 92 -0.41 -1.59 -16.93
C LEU A 92 -0.25 -0.63 -15.74
N ALA A 93 0.15 0.63 -15.99
CA ALA A 93 -0.02 1.71 -15.03
C ALA A 93 -1.46 1.75 -14.44
N PRO A 94 -2.54 1.43 -15.20
CA PRO A 94 -3.88 1.29 -14.64
C PRO A 94 -4.03 0.22 -13.58
N ALA A 95 -3.32 -0.91 -13.65
CA ALA A 95 -3.46 -1.99 -12.66
C ALA A 95 -2.92 -1.53 -11.28
N ARG A 96 -1.74 -0.90 -11.25
CA ARG A 96 -1.20 -0.31 -10.03
C ARG A 96 -2.11 0.79 -9.49
N ALA A 97 -2.54 1.71 -10.35
CA ALA A 97 -3.44 2.79 -9.96
C ALA A 97 -4.76 2.25 -9.40
N TRP A 98 -5.26 1.13 -9.92
CA TRP A 98 -6.44 0.46 -9.41
C TRP A 98 -6.22 -0.06 -7.98
N PHE A 99 -5.11 -0.74 -7.72
CA PHE A 99 -4.80 -1.24 -6.38
C PHE A 99 -4.61 -0.11 -5.37
N GLU A 100 -3.92 0.95 -5.77
CA GLU A 100 -3.75 2.14 -4.94
C GLU A 100 -5.09 2.86 -4.71
N ALA A 101 -5.95 2.96 -5.73
CA ALA A 101 -7.26 3.61 -5.59
C ALA A 101 -8.14 2.88 -4.57
N GLU A 102 -8.14 1.54 -4.52
CA GLU A 102 -8.84 0.78 -3.49
C GLU A 102 -8.29 1.09 -2.09
N ALA A 103 -6.96 1.13 -1.93
CA ALA A 103 -6.33 1.38 -0.64
C ALA A 103 -6.56 2.82 -0.16
N TYR A 104 -6.42 3.81 -1.04
CA TYR A 104 -6.67 5.22 -0.72
C TYR A 104 -8.16 5.53 -0.52
N ALA A 105 -9.09 4.86 -1.22
CA ALA A 105 -10.51 5.01 -0.97
C ALA A 105 -10.85 4.55 0.46
N HIS A 106 -10.31 3.41 0.88
CA HIS A 106 -10.48 2.94 2.24
C HIS A 106 -9.91 3.94 3.28
N GLU A 107 -8.74 4.53 3.01
CA GLU A 107 -8.14 5.55 3.87
C GLU A 107 -9.02 6.82 3.92
N ALA A 108 -9.56 7.26 2.79
CA ALA A 108 -10.44 8.43 2.73
C ALA A 108 -11.72 8.23 3.55
N GLU A 109 -12.37 7.08 3.43
CA GLU A 109 -13.62 6.77 4.13
C GLU A 109 -13.46 6.66 5.64
N HIS A 110 -12.38 6.03 6.11
CA HIS A 110 -12.24 5.66 7.52
C HIS A 110 -11.36 6.63 8.32
N TYR A 111 -10.48 7.37 7.65
CA TYR A 111 -9.51 8.26 8.31
C TYR A 111 -9.63 9.72 7.87
N GLY A 112 -10.66 10.07 7.07
CA GLY A 112 -10.97 11.44 6.71
C GLY A 112 -9.96 12.12 5.80
N ARG A 113 -9.12 11.35 5.09
CA ARG A 113 -8.23 11.91 4.08
C ARG A 113 -9.05 12.39 2.89
N SER A 114 -8.76 13.59 2.38
CA SER A 114 -9.52 14.12 1.23
C SER A 114 -9.27 13.28 -0.03
N ALA A 115 -10.32 13.05 -0.82
CA ALA A 115 -10.22 12.30 -2.06
C ALA A 115 -9.23 12.96 -3.05
N ASP A 116 -9.18 14.30 -3.10
CA ASP A 116 -8.20 15.02 -3.91
C ASP A 116 -6.75 14.71 -3.50
N ALA A 117 -6.46 14.71 -2.19
CA ALA A 117 -5.13 14.38 -1.70
C ALA A 117 -4.74 12.93 -2.02
N CYS A 118 -5.70 12.00 -2.03
CA CYS A 118 -5.48 10.61 -2.43
C CYS A 118 -5.17 10.51 -3.93
N VAL A 119 -5.96 11.20 -4.77
CA VAL A 119 -5.72 11.25 -6.22
C VAL A 119 -4.36 11.87 -6.53
N ASP A 120 -3.97 12.96 -5.83
CA ASP A 120 -2.67 13.60 -5.99
C ASP A 120 -1.52 12.66 -5.59
N ALA A 121 -1.69 11.88 -4.53
CA ALA A 121 -0.72 10.87 -4.13
C ALA A 121 -0.52 9.83 -5.23
N ILE A 122 -1.60 9.26 -5.78
CA ILE A 122 -1.55 8.23 -6.85
C ILE A 122 -0.94 8.80 -8.13
N CYS A 123 -1.25 10.06 -8.47
CA CYS A 123 -0.74 10.74 -9.66
C CYS A 123 0.66 11.34 -9.47
N SER A 124 1.25 11.22 -8.29
CA SER A 124 2.56 11.81 -7.98
C SER A 124 3.70 11.11 -8.71
N ARG A 125 4.86 11.80 -8.81
CA ARG A 125 6.10 11.24 -9.40
C ARG A 125 6.72 10.09 -8.60
N LEU A 126 6.17 9.75 -7.44
CA LEU A 126 6.56 8.55 -6.70
C LEU A 126 6.23 7.28 -7.48
N TYR A 127 5.31 7.38 -8.43
CA TYR A 127 4.94 6.30 -9.32
C TYR A 127 5.57 6.53 -10.70
N VAL A 128 6.37 5.59 -11.14
CA VAL A 128 7.17 5.67 -12.39
C VAL A 128 6.33 5.98 -13.63
N TYR A 129 5.04 5.59 -13.61
CA TYR A 129 4.05 5.88 -14.65
C TYR A 129 2.76 6.35 -13.98
N PRO A 130 2.56 7.67 -13.82
CA PRO A 130 1.33 8.20 -13.25
C PRO A 130 0.15 7.93 -14.18
N ALA A 131 -0.93 7.41 -13.62
CA ALA A 131 -2.19 7.31 -14.36
C ALA A 131 -2.82 8.71 -14.54
N PRO A 132 -3.59 8.94 -15.61
CA PRO A 132 -4.33 10.18 -15.79
C PRO A 132 -5.27 10.47 -14.61
N ARG A 133 -5.31 11.72 -14.14
CA ARG A 133 -6.12 12.12 -12.98
C ARG A 133 -7.59 11.72 -13.09
N TRP A 134 -8.20 11.91 -14.25
CA TRP A 134 -9.60 11.55 -14.49
C TRP A 134 -9.86 10.06 -14.31
N LEU A 135 -8.90 9.21 -14.71
CA LEU A 135 -8.98 7.76 -14.55
C LEU A 135 -8.87 7.36 -13.07
N VAL A 136 -7.94 7.98 -12.34
CA VAL A 136 -7.77 7.74 -10.89
C VAL A 136 -9.02 8.16 -10.14
N TRP A 137 -9.61 9.32 -10.47
CA TRP A 137 -10.89 9.77 -9.91
C TRP A 137 -12.02 8.76 -10.16
N TRP A 138 -12.12 8.25 -11.38
CA TRP A 138 -13.11 7.24 -11.70
C TRP A 138 -12.91 5.96 -10.89
N MET A 139 -11.66 5.51 -10.73
CA MET A 139 -11.31 4.34 -9.91
C MET A 139 -11.65 4.56 -8.44
N MET A 140 -11.28 5.70 -7.87
CA MET A 140 -11.59 6.06 -6.48
C MET A 140 -13.10 6.07 -6.23
N ALA A 141 -13.88 6.74 -7.10
CA ALA A 141 -15.33 6.80 -6.99
C ALA A 141 -16.01 5.41 -7.03
N ARG A 142 -15.36 4.42 -7.63
CA ARG A 142 -15.85 3.04 -7.68
C ARG A 142 -15.73 2.31 -6.34
N PHE A 143 -14.76 2.71 -5.51
CA PHE A 143 -14.51 2.10 -4.21
C PHE A 143 -15.14 2.86 -3.04
N MET A 144 -15.50 4.12 -3.23
CA MET A 144 -16.14 4.99 -2.22
C MET A 144 -17.69 4.91 -2.25
N GLN A 145 -18.27 3.81 -2.70
CA GLN A 145 -19.72 3.52 -2.69
C GLN A 145 -20.05 2.56 -1.56
#